data_a55b51cd6bf421d92c09b2bf7b5ef5f6
#
_entry.id   a55b51cd6bf421d92c09b2bf7b5ef5f6
#
_cell.length_a   1.000
_cell.length_b   1.000
_cell.length_c   1.000
_cell.angle_alpha   90.00
_cell.angle_beta   90.00
_cell.angle_gamma   90.00
#
_symmetry.space_group_name_H-M   'P 1'
#
loop_
_entity.id
_entity.type
_entity.pdbx_description
1 polymer ?
#
loop_
_entity_poly.entity_id
_entity_poly.type
_entity_poly.pdbx_seq_one_letter_code
_entity_poly.pdbx_strand_id
1 'polypeptide(L)'
;KIKTGSNVFVKKPTGEIRNGKITKLFTFEGIQRKEVAEAFAGDIVMAAGLPDIYIGETICSNETQAPLPAINIDEPTISLNFLVNDSPLAGRDGKFVTTRQIKERLEKELEINVGLKIDFTGSEFFKVYGRGELHIAILLENMRREGFELQVSQPQVIIKEENGQKMEPFEEVIIDLPKELSGPIIETLGRRKGIMMQMKEEQGSIIRLVFEAPTRGILGYK
;
A
#
# COMPACT_ATOMS: atom_id res chain seq x y z
N LYS A 1 29.99 -3.50 -0.09
CA LYS A 1 30.04 -2.27 -0.87
C LYS A 1 29.53 -2.49 -2.29
N ILE A 2 28.90 -1.48 -2.89
CA ILE A 2 28.40 -1.48 -4.27
C ILE A 2 29.15 -0.44 -5.10
N LYS A 3 29.36 -0.71 -6.39
CA LYS A 3 30.10 0.18 -7.30
C LYS A 3 29.33 0.43 -8.59
N THR A 4 29.49 1.61 -9.17
CA THR A 4 29.07 1.90 -10.54
C THR A 4 29.80 0.99 -11.53
N GLY A 5 29.10 0.48 -12.54
CA GLY A 5 29.65 -0.44 -13.54
C GLY A 5 29.71 -1.90 -13.12
N SER A 6 29.41 -2.25 -11.86
CA SER A 6 29.44 -3.63 -11.39
C SER A 6 28.24 -4.46 -11.91
N ASN A 7 28.51 -5.72 -12.23
CA ASN A 7 27.47 -6.71 -12.46
C ASN A 7 26.94 -7.20 -11.12
N VAL A 8 25.66 -7.41 -11.02
CA VAL A 8 24.94 -7.81 -9.81
C VAL A 8 23.87 -8.85 -10.12
N PHE A 9 23.43 -9.55 -9.10
CA PHE A 9 22.35 -10.52 -9.16
C PHE A 9 21.15 -9.98 -8.37
N VAL A 10 20.03 -9.77 -9.03
CA VAL A 10 18.77 -9.40 -8.40
C VAL A 10 18.03 -10.66 -8.04
N LYS A 11 17.70 -10.86 -6.79
CA LYS A 11 17.05 -12.05 -6.26
C LYS A 11 15.69 -11.73 -5.67
N LYS A 12 14.68 -12.43 -6.16
CA LYS A 12 13.35 -12.42 -5.54
C LYS A 12 13.31 -13.30 -4.29
N PRO A 13 12.40 -13.02 -3.35
CA PRO A 13 12.14 -13.90 -2.21
C PRO A 13 11.74 -15.33 -2.62
N THR A 14 11.17 -15.49 -3.82
CA THR A 14 10.77 -16.78 -4.41
C THR A 14 11.93 -17.62 -4.91
N GLY A 15 13.17 -17.08 -4.92
CA GLY A 15 14.38 -17.76 -5.40
C GLY A 15 14.74 -17.48 -6.86
N GLU A 16 13.92 -16.76 -7.60
CA GLU A 16 14.24 -16.32 -8.97
C GLU A 16 15.45 -15.36 -8.96
N ILE A 17 16.41 -15.59 -9.88
CA ILE A 17 17.64 -14.80 -9.98
C ILE A 17 17.68 -14.16 -11.37
N ARG A 18 18.00 -12.86 -11.38
CA ARG A 18 18.19 -12.09 -12.62
C ARG A 18 19.56 -11.39 -12.57
N ASN A 19 20.21 -11.31 -13.71
CA ASN A 19 21.45 -10.55 -13.86
C ASN A 19 21.13 -9.09 -14.15
N GLY A 20 21.90 -8.19 -13.56
CA GLY A 20 21.79 -6.76 -13.76
C GLY A 20 23.15 -6.07 -13.75
N LYS A 21 23.20 -4.83 -14.20
CA LYS A 21 24.39 -3.99 -14.15
C LYS A 21 24.05 -2.61 -13.59
N ILE A 22 24.76 -2.19 -12.55
CA ILE A 22 24.63 -0.85 -12.00
C ILE A 22 25.26 0.15 -12.99
N THR A 23 24.44 0.96 -13.63
CA THR A 23 24.93 1.98 -14.57
C THR A 23 25.30 3.27 -13.90
N LYS A 24 24.49 3.68 -12.88
CA LYS A 24 24.74 4.87 -12.05
C LYS A 24 24.39 4.58 -10.60
N LEU A 25 25.09 5.26 -9.71
CA LEU A 25 24.89 5.17 -8.27
C LEU A 25 24.83 6.57 -7.68
N PHE A 26 23.83 6.83 -6.82
CA PHE A 26 23.68 8.11 -6.14
C PHE A 26 23.52 7.87 -4.64
N THR A 27 24.10 8.76 -3.85
CA THR A 27 23.85 8.94 -2.42
C THR A 27 23.08 10.24 -2.18
N PHE A 28 22.63 10.46 -0.95
CA PHE A 28 21.90 11.66 -0.57
C PHE A 28 22.75 12.52 0.37
N GLU A 29 22.92 13.79 0.02
CA GLU A 29 23.46 14.83 0.91
C GLU A 29 22.29 15.78 1.25
N GLY A 30 21.66 15.57 2.42
CA GLY A 30 20.37 16.19 2.73
C GLY A 30 19.29 15.72 1.72
N ILE A 31 18.70 16.65 0.97
CA ILE A 31 17.69 16.35 -0.05
C ILE A 31 18.25 16.25 -1.47
N GLN A 32 19.55 16.54 -1.64
CA GLN A 32 20.17 16.51 -2.95
C GLN A 32 20.78 15.14 -3.27
N ARG A 33 20.66 14.73 -4.53
CA ARG A 33 21.23 13.50 -5.06
C ARG A 33 22.65 13.81 -5.55
N LYS A 34 23.63 13.03 -5.08
CA LYS A 34 25.02 13.14 -5.50
C LYS A 34 25.45 11.84 -6.14
N GLU A 35 25.92 11.91 -7.39
CA GLU A 35 26.48 10.76 -8.09
C GLU A 35 27.79 10.34 -7.46
N VAL A 36 27.95 9.04 -7.19
CA VAL A 36 29.14 8.46 -6.54
C VAL A 36 29.62 7.23 -7.29
N ALA A 37 30.92 6.97 -7.23
CA ALA A 37 31.52 5.79 -7.84
C ALA A 37 31.26 4.52 -7.02
N GLU A 38 31.14 4.66 -5.71
CA GLU A 38 30.91 3.53 -4.79
C GLU A 38 30.17 3.98 -3.53
N ALA A 39 29.46 3.03 -2.90
CA ALA A 39 28.78 3.22 -1.62
C ALA A 39 29.01 2.01 -0.70
N PHE A 40 28.82 2.21 0.60
CA PHE A 40 29.18 1.27 1.65
C PHE A 40 27.96 0.72 2.38
N ALA A 41 28.17 -0.26 3.23
CA ALA A 41 27.12 -0.82 4.07
C ALA A 41 26.61 0.25 5.06
N GLY A 42 25.30 0.33 5.17
CA GLY A 42 24.60 1.35 5.97
C GLY A 42 24.12 2.55 5.16
N ASP A 43 24.66 2.77 3.95
CA ASP A 43 24.22 3.84 3.08
C ASP A 43 22.87 3.53 2.42
N ILE A 44 22.04 4.56 2.30
CA ILE A 44 20.85 4.54 1.43
C ILE A 44 21.25 5.07 0.07
N VAL A 45 21.07 4.25 -0.95
CA VAL A 45 21.51 4.58 -2.30
C VAL A 45 20.37 4.47 -3.32
N MET A 46 20.47 5.25 -4.39
CA MET A 46 19.68 5.06 -5.59
C MET A 46 20.60 4.45 -6.67
N ALA A 47 20.20 3.30 -7.20
CA ALA A 47 20.91 2.60 -8.25
C ALA A 47 20.09 2.59 -9.54
N ALA A 48 20.74 2.89 -10.67
CA ALA A 48 20.13 2.78 -12.00
C ALA A 48 20.75 1.63 -12.79
N GLY A 49 20.02 1.12 -13.79
CA GLY A 49 20.46 0.05 -14.69
C GLY A 49 19.90 -1.33 -14.33
N LEU A 50 18.92 -1.39 -13.46
CA LEU A 50 18.21 -2.61 -13.07
C LEU A 50 16.76 -2.51 -13.55
N PRO A 51 16.45 -2.97 -14.76
CA PRO A 51 15.07 -3.01 -15.23
C PRO A 51 14.27 -4.03 -14.41
N ASP A 52 12.98 -3.78 -14.28
CA ASP A 52 12.02 -4.69 -13.64
C ASP A 52 12.37 -5.08 -12.19
N ILE A 53 13.04 -4.20 -11.45
CA ILE A 53 13.28 -4.40 -10.02
C ILE A 53 12.06 -3.96 -9.21
N TYR A 54 11.71 -4.79 -8.21
CA TYR A 54 10.57 -4.55 -7.34
C TYR A 54 11.00 -4.43 -5.87
N ILE A 55 10.13 -3.81 -5.07
CA ILE A 55 10.34 -3.68 -3.63
C ILE A 55 10.40 -5.06 -2.97
N GLY A 56 11.38 -5.25 -2.09
CA GLY A 56 11.62 -6.53 -1.39
C GLY A 56 12.60 -7.46 -2.10
N GLU A 57 13.05 -7.13 -3.32
CA GLU A 57 14.13 -7.88 -3.98
C GLU A 57 15.50 -7.50 -3.41
N THR A 58 16.43 -8.45 -3.39
CA THR A 58 17.78 -8.25 -2.89
C THR A 58 18.79 -8.17 -4.04
N ILE A 59 19.62 -7.13 -4.03
CA ILE A 59 20.76 -7.00 -4.96
C ILE A 59 21.98 -7.63 -4.32
N CYS A 60 22.49 -8.70 -4.92
CA CYS A 60 23.63 -9.47 -4.46
C CYS A 60 24.87 -9.27 -5.36
N SER A 61 26.06 -9.32 -4.79
CA SER A 61 27.32 -9.28 -5.56
C SER A 61 27.66 -10.63 -6.20
N ASN A 62 27.16 -11.72 -5.62
CA ASN A 62 27.43 -13.10 -6.08
C ASN A 62 26.12 -13.88 -6.20
N GLU A 63 26.08 -14.82 -7.14
CA GLU A 63 24.93 -15.70 -7.33
C GLU A 63 24.66 -16.63 -6.15
N THR A 64 25.69 -17.01 -5.41
CA THR A 64 25.57 -17.91 -4.24
C THR A 64 25.15 -17.21 -2.96
N GLN A 65 25.17 -15.87 -2.92
CA GLN A 65 24.79 -15.09 -1.74
C GLN A 65 23.30 -15.22 -1.48
N ALA A 66 22.90 -15.57 -0.25
CA ALA A 66 21.48 -15.64 0.12
C ALA A 66 20.79 -14.26 0.04
N PRO A 67 19.56 -14.17 -0.46
CA PRO A 67 18.79 -12.95 -0.39
C PRO A 67 18.42 -12.63 1.07
N LEU A 68 18.19 -11.35 1.35
CA LEU A 68 17.63 -10.94 2.64
C LEU A 68 16.17 -11.41 2.77
N PRO A 69 15.69 -11.70 3.99
CA PRO A 69 14.30 -12.06 4.21
C PRO A 69 13.40 -10.90 3.77
N ALA A 70 12.34 -11.23 3.04
CA ALA A 70 11.34 -10.24 2.64
C ALA A 70 10.49 -9.85 3.86
N ILE A 71 10.08 -8.58 3.89
CA ILE A 71 9.10 -8.09 4.86
C ILE A 71 7.71 -8.54 4.38
N ASN A 72 7.01 -9.30 5.20
CA ASN A 72 5.63 -9.66 4.93
C ASN A 72 4.74 -8.41 5.05
N ILE A 73 3.91 -8.20 4.04
CA ILE A 73 2.93 -7.12 4.00
C ILE A 73 1.56 -7.74 4.15
N ASP A 74 0.75 -7.15 5.05
CA ASP A 74 -0.61 -7.62 5.28
C ASP A 74 -1.43 -7.58 4.00
N GLU A 75 -2.29 -8.56 3.83
CA GLU A 75 -3.16 -8.65 2.67
C GLU A 75 -4.23 -7.55 2.67
N PRO A 76 -4.71 -7.15 1.49
CA PRO A 76 -5.80 -6.20 1.39
C PRO A 76 -7.06 -6.70 2.09
N THR A 77 -7.78 -5.80 2.78
CA THR A 77 -9.04 -6.08 3.48
C THR A 77 -10.26 -5.56 2.74
N ILE A 78 -10.08 -4.56 1.86
CA ILE A 78 -11.17 -3.97 1.08
C ILE A 78 -10.86 -3.97 -0.41
N SER A 79 -11.91 -3.96 -1.22
CA SER A 79 -11.83 -3.78 -2.67
C SER A 79 -12.88 -2.81 -3.16
N LEU A 80 -12.57 -2.09 -4.23
CA LEU A 80 -13.51 -1.22 -4.94
C LEU A 80 -13.17 -1.16 -6.43
N ASN A 81 -14.13 -0.74 -7.24
CA ASN A 81 -13.94 -0.62 -8.67
C ASN A 81 -13.60 0.83 -9.02
N PHE A 82 -12.58 1.01 -9.86
CA PHE A 82 -12.24 2.27 -10.50
C PHE A 82 -12.78 2.23 -11.93
N LEU A 83 -13.62 3.20 -12.28
CA LEU A 83 -14.29 3.29 -13.56
C LEU A 83 -13.98 4.64 -14.22
N VAL A 84 -14.12 4.70 -15.52
CA VAL A 84 -14.18 5.97 -16.23
C VAL A 84 -15.44 6.74 -15.80
N ASN A 85 -15.32 8.04 -15.64
CA ASN A 85 -16.49 8.88 -15.43
C ASN A 85 -17.29 8.97 -16.73
N ASP A 86 -18.46 8.34 -16.77
CA ASP A 86 -19.40 8.32 -17.89
C ASP A 86 -20.57 9.31 -17.72
N SER A 87 -20.50 10.17 -16.71
CA SER A 87 -21.53 11.18 -16.46
C SER A 87 -21.50 12.28 -17.53
N PRO A 88 -22.62 13.03 -17.73
CA PRO A 88 -22.66 14.17 -18.64
C PRO A 88 -21.68 15.30 -18.30
N LEU A 89 -21.06 15.24 -17.13
CA LEU A 89 -20.09 16.23 -16.63
C LEU A 89 -18.64 15.75 -16.77
N ALA A 90 -18.41 14.57 -17.37
CA ALA A 90 -17.07 14.00 -17.54
C ALA A 90 -16.12 14.95 -18.29
N GLY A 91 -14.89 15.08 -17.80
CA GLY A 91 -13.85 15.91 -18.38
C GLY A 91 -13.93 17.41 -18.04
N ARG A 92 -14.80 17.80 -17.08
CA ARG A 92 -14.86 19.20 -16.60
C ARG A 92 -13.79 19.50 -15.56
N ASP A 93 -13.51 18.56 -14.67
CA ASP A 93 -12.61 18.75 -13.55
C ASP A 93 -11.24 18.11 -13.79
N GLY A 94 -11.18 17.05 -14.59
CA GLY A 94 -9.96 16.32 -14.90
C GLY A 94 -9.55 16.34 -16.37
N LYS A 95 -8.24 16.26 -16.61
CA LYS A 95 -7.66 16.15 -17.96
C LYS A 95 -7.51 14.71 -18.43
N PHE A 96 -7.34 13.78 -17.48
CA PHE A 96 -7.10 12.36 -17.75
C PHE A 96 -8.35 11.56 -17.39
N VAL A 97 -9.13 11.24 -18.42
CA VAL A 97 -10.48 10.67 -18.27
C VAL A 97 -10.65 9.32 -18.96
N THR A 98 -9.61 8.80 -19.63
CA THR A 98 -9.72 7.57 -20.40
C THR A 98 -9.26 6.34 -19.61
N THR A 99 -9.86 5.17 -19.91
CA THR A 99 -9.47 3.87 -19.32
C THR A 99 -7.96 3.62 -19.43
N ARG A 100 -7.37 3.93 -20.61
CA ARG A 100 -5.93 3.75 -20.85
C ARG A 100 -5.08 4.60 -19.89
N GLN A 101 -5.41 5.88 -19.74
CA GLN A 101 -4.67 6.79 -18.86
C GLN A 101 -4.75 6.35 -17.39
N ILE A 102 -5.95 5.95 -16.95
CA ILE A 102 -6.17 5.42 -15.59
C ILE A 102 -5.33 4.15 -15.38
N LYS A 103 -5.35 3.22 -16.36
CA LYS A 103 -4.56 1.99 -16.30
C LYS A 103 -3.06 2.28 -16.17
N GLU A 104 -2.50 3.08 -17.07
CA GLU A 104 -1.07 3.44 -17.06
C GLU A 104 -0.65 4.09 -15.72
N ARG A 105 -1.53 4.90 -15.12
CA ARG A 105 -1.27 5.50 -13.82
C ARG A 105 -1.30 4.48 -12.69
N LEU A 106 -2.26 3.56 -12.72
CA LEU A 106 -2.38 2.50 -11.73
C LEU A 106 -1.23 1.49 -11.82
N GLU A 107 -0.76 1.16 -13.03
CA GLU A 107 0.44 0.33 -13.23
C GLU A 107 1.68 0.96 -12.58
N LYS A 108 1.88 2.28 -12.75
CA LYS A 108 2.96 3.02 -12.06
C LYS A 108 2.81 3.02 -10.54
N GLU A 109 1.59 3.08 -10.03
CA GLU A 109 1.36 3.00 -8.58
C GLU A 109 1.81 1.65 -8.02
N LEU A 110 1.59 0.55 -8.74
CA LEU A 110 2.02 -0.78 -8.30
C LEU A 110 3.55 -0.93 -8.16
N GLU A 111 4.34 -0.11 -8.88
CA GLU A 111 5.80 -0.14 -8.76
C GLU A 111 6.28 0.33 -7.38
N ILE A 112 5.53 1.21 -6.73
CA ILE A 112 5.92 1.86 -5.47
C ILE A 112 5.03 1.50 -4.28
N ASN A 113 3.82 1.04 -4.53
CA ASN A 113 2.81 0.77 -3.52
C ASN A 113 2.56 -0.73 -3.34
N VAL A 114 3.37 -1.36 -2.51
CA VAL A 114 3.34 -2.82 -2.29
C VAL A 114 2.09 -3.33 -1.56
N GLY A 115 1.35 -2.45 -0.88
CA GLY A 115 0.07 -2.79 -0.22
C GLY A 115 -1.14 -2.75 -1.13
N LEU A 116 -0.94 -2.37 -2.41
CA LEU A 116 -1.99 -2.28 -3.41
C LEU A 116 -1.95 -3.51 -4.32
N LYS A 117 -3.13 -4.05 -4.66
CA LYS A 117 -3.27 -5.04 -5.73
C LYS A 117 -4.34 -4.55 -6.69
N ILE A 118 -4.15 -4.77 -7.98
CA ILE A 118 -5.10 -4.33 -9.00
C ILE A 118 -5.33 -5.45 -9.99
N ASP A 119 -6.60 -5.72 -10.28
CA ASP A 119 -7.02 -6.62 -11.34
C ASP A 119 -7.39 -5.79 -12.56
N PHE A 120 -6.63 -5.97 -13.64
CA PHE A 120 -6.82 -5.31 -14.93
C PHE A 120 -7.56 -6.17 -15.96
N THR A 121 -8.11 -7.31 -15.56
CA THR A 121 -8.79 -8.24 -16.49
C THR A 121 -10.15 -7.71 -16.95
N GLY A 122 -10.77 -6.84 -16.16
CA GLY A 122 -12.04 -6.20 -16.51
C GLY A 122 -11.89 -5.18 -17.65
N SER A 123 -12.86 -5.16 -18.58
CA SER A 123 -12.91 -4.18 -19.68
C SER A 123 -13.54 -2.84 -19.27
N GLU A 124 -14.46 -2.85 -18.31
CA GLU A 124 -15.25 -1.68 -17.90
C GLU A 124 -14.70 -1.00 -16.65
N PHE A 125 -14.03 -1.74 -15.78
CA PHE A 125 -13.48 -1.24 -14.53
C PHE A 125 -12.20 -1.98 -14.14
N PHE A 126 -11.39 -1.35 -13.29
CA PHE A 126 -10.26 -1.98 -12.63
C PHE A 126 -10.62 -2.24 -11.17
N LYS A 127 -10.48 -3.49 -10.74
CA LYS A 127 -10.74 -3.82 -9.34
C LYS A 127 -9.48 -3.57 -8.52
N VAL A 128 -9.59 -2.61 -7.62
CA VAL A 128 -8.49 -2.15 -6.76
C VAL A 128 -8.68 -2.71 -5.35
N TYR A 129 -7.65 -3.33 -4.83
CA TYR A 129 -7.61 -3.94 -3.50
C TYR A 129 -6.65 -3.15 -2.62
N GLY A 130 -7.11 -2.70 -1.48
CA GLY A 130 -6.33 -1.89 -0.54
C GLY A 130 -6.43 -2.40 0.90
N ARG A 131 -5.51 -1.92 1.73
CA ARG A 131 -5.44 -2.29 3.15
C ARG A 131 -6.48 -1.59 4.02
N GLY A 132 -7.09 -0.51 3.52
CA GLY A 132 -8.09 0.25 4.25
C GLY A 132 -8.54 1.49 3.50
N GLU A 133 -9.57 2.17 4.04
CA GLU A 133 -10.18 3.36 3.41
C GLU A 133 -9.16 4.48 3.18
N LEU A 134 -8.32 4.79 4.17
CA LEU A 134 -7.32 5.85 4.07
C LEU A 134 -6.30 5.57 2.97
N HIS A 135 -5.86 4.33 2.82
CA HIS A 135 -4.92 3.92 1.78
C HIS A 135 -5.48 4.24 0.38
N ILE A 136 -6.73 3.88 0.13
CA ILE A 136 -7.40 4.17 -1.14
C ILE A 136 -7.71 5.66 -1.30
N ALA A 137 -8.12 6.34 -0.23
CA ALA A 137 -8.42 7.77 -0.27
C ALA A 137 -7.17 8.59 -0.64
N ILE A 138 -5.99 8.22 -0.15
CA ILE A 138 -4.71 8.86 -0.51
C ILE A 138 -4.40 8.63 -2.00
N LEU A 139 -4.58 7.42 -2.51
CA LEU A 139 -4.40 7.13 -3.94
C LEU A 139 -5.33 7.99 -4.80
N LEU A 140 -6.61 8.04 -4.47
CA LEU A 140 -7.60 8.85 -5.19
C LEU A 140 -7.27 10.35 -5.14
N GLU A 141 -6.86 10.86 -3.99
CA GLU A 141 -6.48 12.27 -3.83
C GLU A 141 -5.22 12.61 -4.64
N ASN A 142 -4.23 11.72 -4.68
CA ASN A 142 -3.05 11.90 -5.52
C ASN A 142 -3.42 11.92 -7.00
N MET A 143 -4.24 10.97 -7.46
CA MET A 143 -4.74 10.93 -8.84
C MET A 143 -5.53 12.20 -9.17
N ARG A 144 -6.41 12.66 -8.27
CA ARG A 144 -7.16 13.90 -8.44
C ARG A 144 -6.24 15.11 -8.62
N ARG A 145 -5.20 15.25 -7.79
CA ARG A 145 -4.20 16.34 -7.88
C ARG A 145 -3.38 16.28 -9.16
N GLU A 146 -3.14 15.08 -9.68
CA GLU A 146 -2.49 14.88 -10.97
C GLU A 146 -3.41 15.22 -12.17
N GLY A 147 -4.69 15.45 -11.93
CA GLY A 147 -5.69 15.81 -12.94
C GLY A 147 -6.46 14.63 -13.53
N PHE A 148 -6.47 13.49 -12.84
CA PHE A 148 -7.34 12.37 -13.20
C PHE A 148 -8.76 12.60 -12.69
N GLU A 149 -9.73 12.21 -13.52
CA GLU A 149 -11.13 12.17 -13.18
C GLU A 149 -11.65 10.75 -13.40
N LEU A 150 -12.21 10.15 -12.36
CA LEU A 150 -12.71 8.78 -12.40
C LEU A 150 -13.89 8.61 -11.43
N GLN A 151 -14.68 7.58 -11.66
CA GLN A 151 -15.70 7.12 -10.72
C GLN A 151 -15.14 5.98 -9.87
N VAL A 152 -15.62 5.87 -8.64
CA VAL A 152 -15.31 4.75 -7.75
C VAL A 152 -16.58 4.15 -7.19
N SER A 153 -16.60 2.83 -7.06
CA SER A 153 -17.69 2.14 -6.37
C SER A 153 -17.57 2.31 -4.85
N GLN A 154 -18.58 1.91 -4.12
CA GLN A 154 -18.45 1.76 -2.67
C GLN A 154 -17.44 0.66 -2.35
N PRO A 155 -16.62 0.83 -1.29
CA PRO A 155 -15.71 -0.19 -0.84
C PRO A 155 -16.46 -1.43 -0.34
N GLN A 156 -15.95 -2.59 -0.69
CA GLN A 156 -16.46 -3.89 -0.26
C GLN A 156 -15.38 -4.63 0.52
N VAL A 157 -15.76 -5.24 1.63
CA VAL A 157 -14.85 -6.08 2.41
C VAL A 157 -14.58 -7.37 1.64
N ILE A 158 -13.32 -7.81 1.64
CA ILE A 158 -12.90 -9.03 0.97
C ILE A 158 -13.22 -10.21 1.87
N ILE A 159 -14.14 -11.06 1.42
CA ILE A 159 -14.45 -12.32 2.09
C ILE A 159 -13.61 -13.42 1.44
N LYS A 160 -12.84 -14.15 2.23
CA LYS A 160 -12.09 -15.33 1.80
C LYS A 160 -12.89 -16.58 2.08
N GLU A 161 -12.64 -17.62 1.31
CA GLU A 161 -13.18 -18.95 1.57
C GLU A 161 -12.01 -19.91 1.87
N GLU A 162 -11.97 -20.41 3.09
CA GLU A 162 -10.97 -21.37 3.54
C GLU A 162 -11.67 -22.62 4.07
N ASN A 163 -11.33 -23.79 3.54
CA ASN A 163 -11.93 -25.08 3.92
C ASN A 163 -13.47 -25.10 3.87
N GLY A 164 -14.08 -24.37 2.90
CA GLY A 164 -15.53 -24.26 2.75
C GLY A 164 -16.21 -23.32 3.75
N GLN A 165 -15.45 -22.59 4.54
CA GLN A 165 -15.94 -21.56 5.46
C GLN A 165 -15.61 -20.15 4.94
N LYS A 166 -16.59 -19.24 5.05
CA LYS A 166 -16.38 -17.84 4.73
C LYS A 166 -15.71 -17.13 5.88
N MET A 167 -14.56 -16.53 5.61
CA MET A 167 -13.76 -15.79 6.57
C MET A 167 -13.81 -14.31 6.21
N GLU A 168 -14.13 -13.45 7.19
CA GLU A 168 -14.04 -12.00 7.05
C GLU A 168 -12.79 -11.47 7.78
N PRO A 169 -12.17 -10.39 7.29
CA PRO A 169 -11.03 -9.80 7.97
C PRO A 169 -11.46 -9.08 9.25
N PHE A 170 -10.65 -9.26 10.30
CA PHE A 170 -10.73 -8.53 11.55
C PHE A 170 -9.51 -7.63 11.70
N GLU A 171 -9.69 -6.51 12.34
CA GLU A 171 -8.64 -5.51 12.57
C GLU A 171 -8.55 -5.17 14.06
N GLU A 172 -7.33 -4.94 14.52
CA GLU A 172 -7.09 -4.35 15.81
C GLU A 172 -7.28 -2.83 15.70
N VAL A 173 -8.22 -2.29 16.46
CA VAL A 173 -8.56 -0.87 16.47
C VAL A 173 -8.09 -0.26 17.79
N ILE A 174 -7.08 0.62 17.70
CA ILE A 174 -6.54 1.34 18.86
C ILE A 174 -7.04 2.78 18.82
N ILE A 175 -7.67 3.23 19.90
CA ILE A 175 -8.23 4.57 20.03
C ILE A 175 -7.72 5.23 21.30
N ASP A 176 -7.02 6.36 21.17
CA ASP A 176 -6.63 7.22 22.26
C ASP A 176 -7.60 8.40 22.35
N LEU A 177 -8.24 8.57 23.51
CA LEU A 177 -9.29 9.57 23.67
C LEU A 177 -9.40 10.05 25.13
N PRO A 178 -10.00 11.25 25.36
CA PRO A 178 -10.37 11.70 26.70
C PRO A 178 -11.33 10.71 27.39
N LYS A 179 -11.12 10.44 28.67
CA LYS A 179 -11.88 9.45 29.45
C LYS A 179 -13.39 9.66 29.41
N GLU A 180 -13.83 10.89 29.38
CA GLU A 180 -15.25 11.29 29.29
C GLU A 180 -15.97 10.85 28.01
N LEU A 181 -15.22 10.63 26.91
CA LEU A 181 -15.76 10.20 25.61
C LEU A 181 -15.77 8.67 25.44
N SER A 182 -15.28 7.91 26.42
CA SER A 182 -15.13 6.46 26.28
C SER A 182 -16.46 5.72 26.15
N GLY A 183 -17.48 6.10 26.92
CA GLY A 183 -18.78 5.44 26.91
C GLY A 183 -19.44 5.39 25.52
N PRO A 184 -19.65 6.54 24.86
CA PRO A 184 -20.24 6.58 23.50
C PRO A 184 -19.44 5.78 22.46
N ILE A 185 -18.10 5.79 22.56
CA ILE A 185 -17.24 5.05 21.62
C ILE A 185 -17.37 3.54 21.86
N ILE A 186 -17.33 3.09 23.12
CA ILE A 186 -17.51 1.67 23.46
C ILE A 186 -18.86 1.17 22.97
N GLU A 187 -19.93 1.94 23.21
CA GLU A 187 -21.26 1.59 22.74
C GLU A 187 -21.33 1.49 21.22
N THR A 188 -20.77 2.48 20.51
CA THR A 188 -20.82 2.54 19.05
C THR A 188 -20.05 1.38 18.41
N LEU A 189 -18.83 1.10 18.90
CA LEU A 189 -18.05 -0.02 18.40
C LEU A 189 -18.68 -1.36 18.76
N GLY A 190 -19.28 -1.50 19.93
CA GLY A 190 -20.02 -2.69 20.32
C GLY A 190 -21.21 -2.99 19.39
N ARG A 191 -21.98 -1.96 19.00
CA ARG A 191 -23.05 -2.08 17.99
C ARG A 191 -22.51 -2.50 16.62
N ARG A 192 -21.29 -2.11 16.29
CA ARG A 192 -20.58 -2.46 15.04
C ARG A 192 -19.82 -3.79 15.11
N LYS A 193 -20.09 -4.60 16.14
CA LYS A 193 -19.49 -5.91 16.39
C LYS A 193 -18.02 -5.87 16.82
N GLY A 194 -17.54 -4.73 17.31
CA GLY A 194 -16.25 -4.64 17.97
C GLY A 194 -16.27 -5.30 19.35
N ILE A 195 -15.23 -6.03 19.65
CA ILE A 195 -15.00 -6.69 20.96
C ILE A 195 -13.88 -5.91 21.65
N MET A 196 -14.17 -5.34 22.81
CA MET A 196 -13.17 -4.62 23.59
C MET A 196 -12.19 -5.61 24.22
N MET A 197 -10.93 -5.51 23.85
CA MET A 197 -9.84 -6.37 24.33
C MET A 197 -9.14 -5.75 25.54
N GLN A 198 -8.93 -4.43 25.52
CA GLN A 198 -8.21 -3.72 26.56
C GLN A 198 -8.70 -2.28 26.72
N MET A 199 -8.65 -1.81 27.96
CA MET A 199 -8.82 -0.40 28.33
C MET A 199 -7.71 -0.04 29.29
N LYS A 200 -6.91 0.99 28.98
CA LYS A 200 -5.76 1.41 29.78
C LYS A 200 -5.76 2.92 29.96
N GLU A 201 -5.55 3.39 31.18
CA GLU A 201 -5.32 4.80 31.44
C GLU A 201 -3.88 5.18 31.03
N GLU A 202 -3.76 6.21 30.23
CA GLU A 202 -2.50 6.83 29.82
C GLU A 202 -2.32 8.16 30.56
N GLN A 203 -1.24 8.89 30.30
CA GLN A 203 -0.99 10.17 30.95
C GLN A 203 -2.01 11.24 30.51
N GLY A 204 -2.38 12.15 31.44
CA GLY A 204 -3.16 13.34 31.11
C GLY A 204 -4.65 13.13 30.87
N SER A 205 -5.32 12.23 31.59
CA SER A 205 -6.75 11.91 31.45
C SER A 205 -7.13 11.28 30.10
N ILE A 206 -6.14 10.76 29.36
CA ILE A 206 -6.33 10.00 28.14
C ILE A 206 -6.47 8.52 28.49
N ILE A 207 -7.38 7.84 27.82
CA ILE A 207 -7.47 6.39 27.87
C ILE A 207 -7.21 5.81 26.48
N ARG A 208 -6.58 4.66 26.46
CA ARG A 208 -6.40 3.83 25.30
C ARG A 208 -7.40 2.68 25.35
N LEU A 209 -8.20 2.58 24.30
CA LEU A 209 -9.09 1.46 24.05
C LEU A 209 -8.53 0.62 22.92
N VAL A 210 -8.53 -0.70 23.10
CA VAL A 210 -8.14 -1.67 22.06
C VAL A 210 -9.33 -2.57 21.80
N PHE A 211 -9.74 -2.63 20.53
CA PHE A 211 -10.82 -3.49 20.06
C PHE A 211 -10.33 -4.43 18.98
N GLU A 212 -10.92 -5.62 18.91
CA GLU A 212 -10.97 -6.43 17.70
C GLU A 212 -12.33 -6.20 17.05
N ALA A 213 -12.32 -5.77 15.78
CA ALA A 213 -13.55 -5.49 15.06
C ALA A 213 -13.48 -6.00 13.62
N PRO A 214 -14.61 -6.49 13.06
CA PRO A 214 -14.65 -6.86 11.66
C PRO A 214 -14.48 -5.59 10.80
N THR A 215 -13.66 -5.69 9.74
CA THR A 215 -13.39 -4.54 8.83
C THR A 215 -14.69 -3.84 8.38
N ARG A 216 -15.76 -4.61 8.09
CA ARG A 216 -17.08 -4.04 7.74
C ARG A 216 -17.70 -3.17 8.84
N GLY A 217 -17.35 -3.42 10.09
CA GLY A 217 -17.84 -2.65 11.24
C GLY A 217 -17.15 -1.31 11.41
N ILE A 218 -15.91 -1.18 10.95
CA ILE A 218 -15.11 0.05 11.07
C ILE A 218 -15.14 0.92 9.81
N LEU A 219 -15.57 0.37 8.67
CA LEU A 219 -15.76 1.16 7.45
C LEU A 219 -16.70 2.36 7.72
N GLY A 220 -16.23 3.57 7.37
CA GLY A 220 -16.98 4.80 7.60
C GLY A 220 -17.17 5.16 9.09
N TYR A 221 -16.37 4.61 10.00
CA TYR A 221 -16.32 5.05 11.38
C TYR A 221 -15.51 6.36 11.47
N LYS A 222 -16.15 7.43 11.94
CA LYS A 222 -15.55 8.76 12.09
C LYS A 222 -15.76 9.26 13.52
#